data_4c4fb4c17cd5780b4e11a89bf18e54c3
#
_entry.id   4c4fb4c17cd5780b4e11a89bf18e54c3
#
_cell.length_a   1.000
_cell.length_b   1.000
_cell.length_c   1.000
_cell.angle_alpha   90.00
_cell.angle_beta   90.00
_cell.angle_gamma   90.00
#
_symmetry.space_group_name_H-M   'P 1'
#
loop_
_entity.id
_entity.type
_entity.pdbx_description
1 polymer ?
#
loop_
_entity_poly.entity_id
_entity_poly.type
_entity_poly.pdbx_seq_one_letter_code
_entity_poly.pdbx_strand_id
1 'polypeptide(L)'
;MELINQKKSPIQDDYIEKYLAEKDLNLTATLDAKVAYKDADFVVIVAPTNYDSKKNFFDTSAVENVIELVIEYNPNAVMVIKSTIPVGYTASIREKYHCDNIIFSPEFLRESKALYDNLYLSRIIVGTDVKNARLVKAANTFAGLLQEGAIKE
;
A
#
# COMPACT_ATOMS: atom_id res chain seq x y z
N MET A 1 -3.11 -16.44 4.90
CA MET A 1 -4.07 -16.39 3.79
C MET A 1 -5.37 -17.10 4.12
N GLU A 2 -5.33 -18.37 4.47
CA GLU A 2 -6.53 -19.16 4.76
C GLU A 2 -7.42 -18.52 5.83
N LEU A 3 -6.86 -17.99 6.91
CA LEU A 3 -7.60 -17.27 7.94
C LEU A 3 -8.35 -16.07 7.36
N ILE A 4 -7.69 -15.24 6.53
CA ILE A 4 -8.33 -14.06 5.93
C ILE A 4 -9.49 -14.48 5.02
N ASN A 5 -9.30 -15.51 4.18
CA ASN A 5 -10.36 -16.04 3.32
C ASN A 5 -11.52 -16.67 4.13
N GLN A 6 -11.27 -17.07 5.38
CA GLN A 6 -12.29 -17.51 6.34
C GLN A 6 -12.84 -16.35 7.20
N LYS A 7 -12.55 -15.08 6.86
CA LYS A 7 -12.94 -13.89 7.63
C LYS A 7 -12.39 -13.87 9.07
N LYS A 8 -11.19 -14.42 9.27
CA LYS A 8 -10.50 -14.46 10.56
C LYS A 8 -9.21 -13.67 10.51
N SER A 9 -8.92 -12.91 11.56
CA SER A 9 -7.67 -12.17 11.69
C SER A 9 -6.46 -13.10 11.88
N PRO A 10 -5.36 -12.89 11.17
CA PRO A 10 -4.10 -13.59 11.43
C PRO A 10 -3.30 -12.99 12.61
N ILE A 11 -3.72 -11.83 13.11
CA ILE A 11 -3.09 -11.10 14.21
C ILE A 11 -4.13 -10.80 15.29
N GLN A 12 -3.67 -10.58 16.51
CA GLN A 12 -4.53 -10.22 17.63
C GLN A 12 -4.79 -8.69 17.60
N ASP A 13 -5.94 -8.29 17.07
CA ASP A 13 -6.42 -6.91 17.02
C ASP A 13 -7.97 -6.95 17.01
N ASP A 14 -8.58 -6.49 18.10
CA ASP A 14 -10.03 -6.57 18.31
C ASP A 14 -10.83 -5.86 17.21
N TYR A 15 -10.31 -4.76 16.66
CA TYR A 15 -10.96 -4.04 15.56
C TYR A 15 -10.91 -4.81 14.25
N ILE A 16 -9.78 -5.42 13.93
CA ILE A 16 -9.62 -6.25 12.72
C ILE A 16 -10.50 -7.49 12.83
N GLU A 17 -10.50 -8.18 13.98
CA GLU A 17 -11.32 -9.36 14.21
C GLU A 17 -12.80 -9.03 14.03
N LYS A 18 -13.27 -7.93 14.65
CA LYS A 18 -14.64 -7.46 14.52
C LYS A 18 -15.00 -7.11 13.07
N TYR A 19 -14.13 -6.36 12.36
CA TYR A 19 -14.37 -5.96 10.98
C TYR A 19 -14.48 -7.16 10.04
N LEU A 20 -13.59 -8.13 10.18
CA LEU A 20 -13.61 -9.35 9.36
C LEU A 20 -14.87 -10.20 9.63
N ALA A 21 -15.36 -10.22 10.87
CA ALA A 21 -16.53 -11.00 11.26
C ALA A 21 -17.86 -10.33 10.86
N GLU A 22 -17.97 -9.00 11.01
CA GLU A 22 -19.23 -8.27 10.90
C GLU A 22 -19.46 -7.58 9.54
N LYS A 23 -18.37 -7.23 8.82
CA LYS A 23 -18.49 -6.51 7.55
C LYS A 23 -18.54 -7.46 6.36
N ASP A 24 -19.40 -7.11 5.40
CA ASP A 24 -19.38 -7.79 4.08
C ASP A 24 -18.26 -7.20 3.24
N LEU A 25 -17.09 -7.88 3.29
CA LEU A 25 -15.87 -7.44 2.62
C LEU A 25 -15.66 -8.29 1.36
N ASN A 26 -15.49 -7.63 0.22
CA ASN A 26 -15.00 -8.26 -1.00
C ASN A 26 -13.47 -8.39 -0.92
N LEU A 27 -13.00 -9.30 -0.06
CA LEU A 27 -11.59 -9.50 0.27
C LEU A 27 -11.18 -10.94 -0.03
N THR A 28 -10.17 -11.11 -0.88
CA THR A 28 -9.57 -12.41 -1.21
C THR A 28 -8.07 -12.35 -1.00
N ALA A 29 -7.52 -13.28 -0.22
CA ALA A 29 -6.07 -13.43 -0.04
C ALA A 29 -5.53 -14.52 -0.96
N THR A 30 -4.49 -14.20 -1.74
CA THR A 30 -3.82 -15.12 -2.67
C THR A 30 -2.30 -14.93 -2.62
N LEU A 31 -1.53 -15.98 -2.98
CA LEU A 31 -0.08 -15.91 -3.26
C LEU A 31 0.21 -15.83 -4.76
N ASP A 32 -0.81 -15.95 -5.58
CA ASP A 32 -0.67 -15.85 -7.03
C ASP A 32 -0.66 -14.36 -7.42
N ALA A 33 0.51 -13.84 -7.74
CA ALA A 33 0.73 -12.45 -8.13
C ALA A 33 -0.08 -12.08 -9.39
N LYS A 34 -0.20 -12.99 -10.36
CA LYS A 34 -0.98 -12.77 -11.57
C LYS A 34 -2.46 -12.57 -11.26
N VAL A 35 -3.01 -13.41 -10.36
CA VAL A 35 -4.41 -13.28 -9.94
C VAL A 35 -4.62 -11.99 -9.15
N ALA A 36 -3.65 -11.60 -8.31
CA ALA A 36 -3.75 -10.40 -7.48
C ALA A 36 -3.69 -9.10 -8.31
N TYR A 37 -2.84 -9.03 -9.34
CA TYR A 37 -2.49 -7.74 -9.97
C TYR A 37 -3.11 -7.49 -11.34
N LYS A 38 -3.49 -8.54 -12.09
CA LYS A 38 -3.89 -8.42 -13.51
C LYS A 38 -5.00 -7.40 -13.79
N ASP A 39 -5.95 -7.25 -12.88
CA ASP A 39 -7.13 -6.39 -13.03
C ASP A 39 -7.15 -5.24 -11.98
N ALA A 40 -6.04 -5.00 -11.28
CA ALA A 40 -5.97 -3.99 -10.24
C ALA A 40 -5.80 -2.58 -10.82
N ASP A 41 -6.61 -1.62 -10.37
CA ASP A 41 -6.41 -0.19 -10.63
C ASP A 41 -5.29 0.37 -9.75
N PHE A 42 -5.24 -0.07 -8.49
CA PHE A 42 -4.22 0.29 -7.51
C PHE A 42 -3.58 -0.97 -6.90
N VAL A 43 -2.27 -0.94 -6.74
CA VAL A 43 -1.53 -1.93 -5.96
C VAL A 43 -0.86 -1.23 -4.79
N VAL A 44 -1.34 -1.49 -3.57
CA VAL A 44 -0.80 -0.90 -2.34
C VAL A 44 0.33 -1.78 -1.81
N ILE A 45 1.55 -1.25 -1.81
CA ILE A 45 2.75 -1.97 -1.40
C ILE A 45 3.03 -1.70 0.08
N VAL A 46 2.86 -2.73 0.92
CA VAL A 46 3.10 -2.73 2.37
C VAL A 46 4.10 -3.84 2.70
N ALA A 47 5.23 -3.83 2.01
CA ALA A 47 6.30 -4.80 2.21
C ALA A 47 7.24 -4.36 3.35
N PRO A 48 7.82 -5.29 4.12
CA PRO A 48 8.77 -4.94 5.16
C PRO A 48 10.02 -4.28 4.56
N THR A 49 10.51 -3.22 5.23
CA THR A 49 11.76 -2.56 4.90
C THR A 49 12.62 -2.52 6.16
N ASN A 50 13.80 -3.12 6.11
CA ASN A 50 14.71 -3.17 7.25
C ASN A 50 15.78 -2.08 7.12
N TYR A 51 16.05 -1.35 8.19
CA TYR A 51 17.14 -0.39 8.26
C TYR A 51 18.34 -0.99 8.98
N ASP A 52 19.47 -1.10 8.27
CA ASP A 52 20.76 -1.47 8.85
C ASP A 52 21.52 -0.19 9.28
N SER A 53 21.49 0.09 10.57
CA SER A 53 22.14 1.28 11.14
C SER A 53 23.68 1.28 11.03
N LYS A 54 24.30 0.10 10.85
CA LYS A 54 25.76 -0.01 10.68
C LYS A 54 26.19 0.35 9.26
N LYS A 55 25.33 0.06 8.28
CA LYS A 55 25.56 0.35 6.87
C LYS A 55 24.86 1.61 6.39
N ASN A 56 24.05 2.26 7.22
CA ASN A 56 23.14 3.34 6.83
C ASN A 56 22.32 2.99 5.58
N PHE A 57 21.77 1.78 5.56
CA PHE A 57 21.14 1.21 4.38
C PHE A 57 19.72 0.74 4.69
N PHE A 58 18.77 1.10 3.83
CA PHE A 58 17.43 0.53 3.81
C PHE A 58 17.39 -0.62 2.81
N ASP A 59 17.02 -1.79 3.27
CA ASP A 59 16.72 -2.92 2.40
C ASP A 59 15.31 -2.75 1.84
N THR A 60 15.24 -2.33 0.58
CA THR A 60 14.00 -2.13 -0.16
C THR A 60 13.70 -3.27 -1.14
N SER A 61 14.44 -4.37 -1.07
CA SER A 61 14.32 -5.50 -2.00
C SER A 61 12.91 -6.08 -2.07
N ALA A 62 12.22 -6.18 -0.93
CA ALA A 62 10.85 -6.66 -0.89
C ALA A 62 9.86 -5.73 -1.61
N VAL A 63 10.07 -4.40 -1.53
CA VAL A 63 9.28 -3.41 -2.28
C VAL A 63 9.55 -3.54 -3.78
N GLU A 64 10.81 -3.67 -4.16
CA GLU A 64 11.23 -3.81 -5.57
C GLU A 64 10.67 -5.09 -6.20
N ASN A 65 10.70 -6.20 -5.49
CA ASN A 65 10.12 -7.47 -5.96
C ASN A 65 8.62 -7.33 -6.28
N VAL A 66 7.85 -6.59 -5.46
CA VAL A 66 6.44 -6.32 -5.75
C VAL A 66 6.30 -5.44 -6.99
N ILE A 67 7.12 -4.39 -7.13
CA ILE A 67 7.11 -3.50 -8.29
C ILE A 67 7.36 -4.30 -9.59
N GLU A 68 8.35 -5.18 -9.58
CA GLU A 68 8.67 -6.05 -10.74
C GLU A 68 7.49 -6.94 -11.13
N LEU A 69 6.85 -7.59 -10.16
CA LEU A 69 5.67 -8.41 -10.40
C LEU A 69 4.48 -7.60 -10.94
N VAL A 70 4.26 -6.39 -10.43
CA VAL A 70 3.20 -5.53 -10.94
C VAL A 70 3.47 -5.10 -12.36
N ILE A 71 4.71 -4.71 -12.69
CA ILE A 71 5.10 -4.35 -14.06
C ILE A 71 4.91 -5.54 -15.01
N GLU A 72 5.22 -6.76 -14.57
CA GLU A 72 5.05 -7.98 -15.37
C GLU A 72 3.57 -8.28 -15.68
N TYR A 73 2.70 -8.21 -14.66
CA TYR A 73 1.31 -8.66 -14.80
C TYR A 73 0.31 -7.55 -15.13
N ASN A 74 0.58 -6.30 -14.74
CA ASN A 74 -0.27 -5.14 -15.01
C ASN A 74 0.52 -3.82 -14.96
N PRO A 75 1.23 -3.46 -16.03
CA PRO A 75 2.03 -2.24 -16.09
C PRO A 75 1.21 -0.94 -16.00
N ASN A 76 -0.12 -1.03 -16.11
CA ASN A 76 -1.01 0.14 -16.04
C ASN A 76 -1.50 0.45 -14.62
N ALA A 77 -1.40 -0.51 -13.70
CA ALA A 77 -1.79 -0.29 -12.31
C ALA A 77 -0.98 0.84 -11.66
N VAL A 78 -1.63 1.63 -10.82
CA VAL A 78 -0.93 2.63 -10.00
C VAL A 78 -0.41 1.97 -8.74
N MET A 79 0.90 1.95 -8.57
CA MET A 79 1.55 1.41 -7.38
C MET A 79 1.64 2.49 -6.30
N VAL A 80 1.14 2.18 -5.12
CA VAL A 80 1.16 3.08 -3.96
C VAL A 80 2.08 2.49 -2.89
N ILE A 81 3.27 3.05 -2.73
CA ILE A 81 4.18 2.59 -1.69
C ILE A 81 3.74 3.17 -0.34
N LYS A 82 3.39 2.30 0.61
CA LYS A 82 3.11 2.65 2.01
C LYS A 82 4.23 2.23 2.97
N SER A 83 5.14 1.38 2.52
CA SER A 83 6.34 0.99 3.27
C SER A 83 7.23 2.19 3.57
N THR A 84 7.98 2.15 4.68
CA THR A 84 8.99 3.16 5.00
C THR A 84 10.14 3.08 3.99
N ILE A 85 10.41 4.18 3.32
CA ILE A 85 11.42 4.27 2.25
C ILE A 85 12.30 5.52 2.44
N PRO A 86 13.55 5.52 1.94
CA PRO A 86 14.42 6.68 1.99
C PRO A 86 13.89 7.89 1.21
N VAL A 87 14.32 9.07 1.59
CA VAL A 87 14.04 10.30 0.83
C VAL A 87 14.58 10.17 -0.60
N GLY A 88 13.75 10.52 -1.59
CA GLY A 88 14.10 10.43 -3.01
C GLY A 88 13.90 9.05 -3.64
N TYR A 89 13.60 8.01 -2.86
CA TYR A 89 13.42 6.64 -3.36
C TYR A 89 12.38 6.55 -4.47
N THR A 90 11.22 7.20 -4.33
CA THR A 90 10.16 7.14 -5.35
C THR A 90 10.63 7.67 -6.70
N ALA A 91 11.45 8.71 -6.74
CA ALA A 91 12.02 9.22 -7.97
C ALA A 91 13.04 8.25 -8.58
N SER A 92 13.97 7.72 -7.75
CA SER A 92 14.98 6.78 -8.21
C SER A 92 14.40 5.47 -8.74
N ILE A 93 13.34 4.96 -8.09
CA ILE A 93 12.72 3.70 -8.51
C ILE A 93 11.90 3.85 -9.81
N ARG A 94 11.27 5.01 -10.03
CA ARG A 94 10.63 5.34 -11.32
C ARG A 94 11.65 5.35 -12.46
N GLU A 95 12.80 5.96 -12.23
CA GLU A 95 13.89 5.99 -13.19
C GLU A 95 14.45 4.59 -13.45
N LYS A 96 14.75 3.82 -12.40
CA LYS A 96 15.28 2.46 -12.48
C LYS A 96 14.41 1.53 -13.33
N TYR A 97 13.10 1.57 -13.15
CA TYR A 97 12.16 0.69 -13.86
C TYR A 97 11.50 1.34 -15.07
N HIS A 98 11.86 2.56 -15.42
CA HIS A 98 11.20 3.35 -16.50
C HIS A 98 9.68 3.34 -16.37
N CYS A 99 9.18 3.47 -15.13
CA CYS A 99 7.79 3.35 -14.78
C CYS A 99 7.29 4.53 -13.96
N ASP A 100 6.41 5.34 -14.53
CA ASP A 100 5.85 6.53 -13.87
C ASP A 100 4.66 6.21 -12.95
N ASN A 101 4.17 4.96 -12.93
CA ASN A 101 2.96 4.57 -12.21
C ASN A 101 3.14 4.39 -10.70
N ILE A 102 4.13 5.04 -10.08
CA ILE A 102 4.47 4.85 -8.68
C ILE A 102 4.21 6.16 -7.92
N ILE A 103 3.40 6.10 -6.86
CA ILE A 103 3.17 7.19 -5.92
C ILE A 103 3.51 6.74 -4.50
N PHE A 104 3.63 7.67 -3.56
CA PHE A 104 3.99 7.39 -2.18
C PHE A 104 2.92 7.89 -1.22
N SER A 105 2.47 7.04 -0.30
CA SER A 105 1.54 7.42 0.75
C SER A 105 2.06 6.88 2.09
N PRO A 106 2.82 7.68 2.86
CA PRO A 106 3.41 7.24 4.12
C PRO A 106 2.36 6.81 5.13
N GLU A 107 2.73 5.85 5.98
CA GLU A 107 1.92 5.36 7.08
C GLU A 107 2.33 5.99 8.40
N PHE A 108 1.35 6.35 9.24
CA PHE A 108 1.57 6.99 10.55
C PHE A 108 0.80 6.28 11.68
N LEU A 109 0.54 5.00 11.53
CA LEU A 109 -0.23 4.23 12.51
C LEU A 109 0.66 3.50 13.53
N ARG A 110 0.04 3.13 14.63
CA ARG A 110 0.63 2.24 15.64
C ARG A 110 0.29 0.80 15.29
N GLU A 111 1.30 -0.09 15.30
CA GLU A 111 1.10 -1.51 14.95
C GLU A 111 0.00 -2.19 15.77
N SER A 112 -0.09 -1.88 17.07
CA SER A 112 -1.10 -2.45 17.98
C SER A 112 -2.51 -1.90 17.81
N LYS A 113 -2.71 -0.86 16.97
CA LYS A 113 -4.00 -0.18 16.75
C LYS A 113 -4.18 0.21 15.27
N ALA A 114 -3.67 -0.60 14.38
CA ALA A 114 -3.57 -0.28 12.97
C ALA A 114 -4.93 0.08 12.34
N LEU A 115 -5.96 -0.72 12.55
CA LEU A 115 -7.29 -0.41 12.01
C LEU A 115 -7.91 0.81 12.67
N TYR A 116 -7.80 0.96 13.99
CA TYR A 116 -8.31 2.14 14.69
C TYR A 116 -7.68 3.42 14.14
N ASP A 117 -6.36 3.44 13.99
CA ASP A 117 -5.64 4.62 13.49
C ASP A 117 -5.98 4.92 12.02
N ASN A 118 -6.33 3.90 11.21
CA ASN A 118 -6.86 4.09 9.86
C ASN A 118 -8.31 4.60 9.82
N LEU A 119 -9.13 4.21 10.78
CA LEU A 119 -10.51 4.71 10.88
C LEU A 119 -10.58 6.16 11.38
N TYR A 120 -9.60 6.58 12.18
CA TYR A 120 -9.51 7.92 12.80
C TYR A 120 -8.24 8.64 12.36
N LEU A 121 -8.04 8.74 11.06
CA LEU A 121 -6.86 9.35 10.46
C LEU A 121 -6.67 10.80 10.93
N SER A 122 -5.45 11.15 11.32
CA SER A 122 -5.08 12.54 11.60
C SER A 122 -4.82 13.34 10.33
N ARG A 123 -4.37 12.67 9.28
CA ARG A 123 -4.05 13.23 7.96
C ARG A 123 -3.89 12.13 6.93
N ILE A 124 -4.17 12.44 5.69
CA ILE A 124 -3.86 11.62 4.52
C ILE A 124 -2.83 12.37 3.68
N ILE A 125 -1.69 11.74 3.40
CA ILE A 125 -0.63 12.32 2.58
C ILE A 125 -0.40 11.39 1.40
N VAL A 126 -0.45 11.96 0.18
CA VAL A 126 -0.10 11.24 -1.04
C VAL A 126 0.89 12.08 -1.85
N GLY A 127 2.14 11.62 -1.88
CA GLY A 127 3.21 12.21 -2.67
C GLY A 127 3.16 11.72 -4.12
N THR A 128 3.18 12.65 -5.07
CA THR A 128 3.16 12.36 -6.51
C THR A 128 3.96 13.38 -7.31
N ASP A 129 4.19 13.10 -8.60
CA ASP A 129 4.70 14.11 -9.53
C ASP A 129 3.55 15.05 -9.92
N VAL A 130 3.61 16.29 -9.43
CA VAL A 130 2.59 17.32 -9.67
C VAL A 130 2.54 17.79 -11.13
N LYS A 131 3.55 17.49 -11.93
CA LYS A 131 3.59 17.80 -13.37
C LYS A 131 2.87 16.73 -14.21
N ASN A 132 2.64 15.55 -13.64
CA ASN A 132 1.94 14.46 -14.31
C ASN A 132 0.46 14.46 -13.90
N ALA A 133 -0.41 15.02 -14.75
CA ALA A 133 -1.84 15.14 -14.46
C ALA A 133 -2.53 13.80 -14.19
N ARG A 134 -2.09 12.70 -14.82
CA ARG A 134 -2.61 11.36 -14.57
C ARG A 134 -2.29 10.89 -13.15
N LEU A 135 -1.06 11.09 -12.70
CA LEU A 135 -0.66 10.71 -11.34
C LEU A 135 -1.32 11.61 -10.29
N VAL A 136 -1.51 12.89 -10.56
CA VAL A 136 -2.27 13.80 -9.67
C VAL A 136 -3.70 13.31 -9.53
N LYS A 137 -4.36 12.92 -10.62
CA LYS A 137 -5.72 12.35 -10.57
C LYS A 137 -5.73 11.04 -9.77
N ALA A 138 -4.78 10.13 -10.00
CA ALA A 138 -4.68 8.88 -9.27
C ALA A 138 -4.43 9.11 -7.76
N ALA A 139 -3.55 10.05 -7.40
CA ALA A 139 -3.29 10.42 -6.01
C ALA A 139 -4.55 10.96 -5.30
N ASN A 140 -5.33 11.81 -5.97
CA ASN A 140 -6.60 12.32 -5.44
C ASN A 140 -7.63 11.19 -5.29
N THR A 141 -7.73 10.29 -6.27
CA THR A 141 -8.62 9.11 -6.18
C THR A 141 -8.24 8.24 -4.99
N PHE A 142 -6.95 7.92 -4.83
CA PHE A 142 -6.46 7.11 -3.71
C PHE A 142 -6.71 7.79 -2.36
N ALA A 143 -6.45 9.09 -2.25
CA ALA A 143 -6.76 9.86 -1.04
C ALA A 143 -8.27 9.84 -0.71
N GLY A 144 -9.13 9.97 -1.73
CA GLY A 144 -10.59 9.83 -1.58
C GLY A 144 -11.01 8.46 -1.05
N LEU A 145 -10.43 7.37 -1.56
CA LEU A 145 -10.71 6.01 -1.06
C LEU A 145 -10.35 5.85 0.42
N LEU A 146 -9.21 6.41 0.85
CA LEU A 146 -8.82 6.40 2.27
C LEU A 146 -9.78 7.24 3.12
N GLN A 147 -10.24 8.38 2.60
CA GLN A 147 -11.19 9.26 3.29
C GLN A 147 -12.57 8.60 3.42
N GLU A 148 -13.05 7.93 2.38
CA GLU A 148 -14.32 7.17 2.43
C GLU A 148 -14.27 6.02 3.46
N GLY A 149 -13.12 5.39 3.64
CA GLY A 149 -12.91 4.35 4.64
C GLY A 149 -12.78 4.88 6.08
N ALA A 150 -12.50 6.17 6.27
CA ALA A 150 -12.36 6.78 7.59
C ALA A 150 -13.72 7.11 8.22
N ILE A 151 -13.80 7.02 9.57
CA ILE A 151 -14.99 7.41 10.34
C ILE A 151 -14.91 8.90 10.72
N LYS A 152 -13.69 9.43 10.87
CA LYS A 152 -13.47 10.83 11.25
C LYS A 152 -13.46 11.70 9.97
N GLU A 153 -14.35 12.68 9.97
CA GLU A 153 -14.34 13.80 9.01
C GLU A 153 -13.21 14.79 9.29
#